data_080f469a230bde11288ed8e37dd31423
#
_entry.id   080f469a230bde11288ed8e37dd31423
#
_cell.length_a   1.000
_cell.length_b   1.000
_cell.length_c   1.000
_cell.angle_alpha   90.00
_cell.angle_beta   90.00
_cell.angle_gamma   90.00
#
_symmetry.space_group_name_H-M   'P 1'
#
loop_
_entity.id
_entity.type
_entity.pdbx_description
1 polymer ?
#
loop_
_entity_poly.entity_id
_entity_poly.type
_entity_poly.pdbx_seq_one_letter_code
_entity_poly.pdbx_strand_id
1 'polypeptide(L)'
;EKPITVENRYADVTINTSLWNDMLAADVSPLLIVSLSDIYAWTIDFFALQKGDRFRVLYQERLCDGEVIAVDTVSYAVFSHGGQELPMIMFDQKDGGNIWWNEKGESMRKAFLKAPLQYSRVSSGFSYARRHPVTRKVQPHTGVDYAAPKGTPVMTIGDGVVTSVKYEGAGGNTVRIRHNSVYTTAYLHLSKYAKGLKAGQRVRQGEVIGYVGSTGRSTG
;
A
#
# COMPACT_ATOMS: atom_id res chain seq x y z
N GLU A 1 1.07 35.11 -15.47
CA GLU A 1 0.67 33.78 -14.93
C GLU A 1 -0.79 33.55 -15.29
N LYS A 2 -1.12 32.35 -15.74
CA LYS A 2 -2.50 32.00 -16.07
C LYS A 2 -3.29 31.74 -14.79
N PRO A 3 -4.54 32.19 -14.68
CA PRO A 3 -5.35 31.96 -13.49
C PRO A 3 -5.66 30.49 -13.32
N ILE A 4 -5.48 30.02 -12.10
CA ILE A 4 -5.86 28.64 -11.69
C ILE A 4 -7.13 28.74 -10.86
N THR A 5 -8.14 27.97 -11.22
CA THR A 5 -9.40 27.84 -10.47
C THR A 5 -9.53 26.44 -9.89
N VAL A 6 -10.25 26.32 -8.77
CA VAL A 6 -10.59 25.03 -8.14
C VAL A 6 -12.11 24.90 -8.11
N GLU A 7 -12.62 23.82 -8.67
CA GLU A 7 -14.05 23.56 -8.76
C GLU A 7 -14.43 22.27 -8.04
N ASN A 8 -15.56 22.31 -7.33
CA ASN A 8 -16.15 21.09 -6.77
C ASN A 8 -16.97 20.39 -7.85
N ARG A 9 -16.73 19.11 -8.02
CA ARG A 9 -17.38 18.25 -9.02
C ARG A 9 -18.03 17.04 -8.38
N TYR A 10 -19.07 16.56 -9.04
CA TYR A 10 -19.69 15.29 -8.75
C TYR A 10 -19.70 14.43 -10.00
N ALA A 11 -19.24 13.20 -9.88
CA ALA A 11 -19.32 12.20 -10.94
C ALA A 11 -20.18 11.02 -10.49
N ASP A 12 -20.98 10.51 -11.42
CA ASP A 12 -21.79 9.30 -11.27
C ASP A 12 -21.67 8.49 -12.55
N VAL A 13 -20.84 7.45 -12.51
CA VAL A 13 -20.45 6.67 -13.70
C VAL A 13 -20.74 5.21 -13.49
N THR A 14 -21.57 4.64 -14.37
CA THR A 14 -21.81 3.20 -14.43
C THR A 14 -20.93 2.59 -15.52
N ILE A 15 -20.22 1.54 -15.21
CA ILE A 15 -19.32 0.84 -16.12
C ILE A 15 -20.15 -0.07 -17.03
N ASN A 16 -20.09 0.20 -18.32
CA ASN A 16 -20.75 -0.58 -19.37
C ASN A 16 -19.76 -1.24 -20.31
N THR A 17 -18.63 -0.58 -20.58
CA THR A 17 -17.58 -1.04 -21.49
C THR A 17 -16.23 -1.14 -20.80
N SER A 18 -15.68 0.00 -20.39
CA SER A 18 -14.47 0.09 -19.57
C SER A 18 -14.54 1.35 -18.72
N LEU A 19 -13.85 1.33 -17.57
CA LEU A 19 -13.77 2.50 -16.71
C LEU A 19 -13.34 3.76 -17.48
N TRP A 20 -12.29 3.64 -18.30
CA TRP A 20 -11.77 4.75 -19.09
C TRP A 20 -12.81 5.33 -20.06
N ASN A 21 -13.41 4.47 -20.88
CA ASN A 21 -14.36 4.93 -21.91
C ASN A 21 -15.64 5.50 -21.28
N ASP A 22 -16.15 4.85 -20.24
CA ASP A 22 -17.39 5.28 -19.58
C ASP A 22 -17.18 6.59 -18.78
N MET A 23 -15.97 6.83 -18.22
CA MET A 23 -15.63 8.10 -17.60
C MET A 23 -15.52 9.24 -18.64
N LEU A 24 -14.87 9.00 -19.77
CA LEU A 24 -14.81 9.99 -20.85
C LEU A 24 -16.22 10.30 -21.40
N ALA A 25 -17.07 9.30 -21.56
CA ALA A 25 -18.46 9.49 -22.03
C ALA A 25 -19.32 10.29 -21.03
N ALA A 26 -18.94 10.28 -19.75
CA ALA A 26 -19.58 11.05 -18.69
C ALA A 26 -18.94 12.45 -18.46
N ASP A 27 -18.04 12.88 -19.35
CA ASP A 27 -17.29 14.13 -19.23
C ASP A 27 -16.49 14.24 -17.91
N VAL A 28 -15.96 13.11 -17.45
CA VAL A 28 -15.15 13.02 -16.24
C VAL A 28 -13.68 12.89 -16.62
N SER A 29 -12.83 13.71 -16.00
CA SER A 29 -11.40 13.69 -16.26
C SER A 29 -10.77 12.32 -15.93
N PRO A 30 -9.97 11.72 -16.83
CA PRO A 30 -9.22 10.51 -16.54
C PRO A 30 -8.26 10.61 -15.34
N LEU A 31 -7.87 11.82 -14.94
CA LEU A 31 -7.05 12.05 -13.75
C LEU A 31 -7.76 11.58 -12.46
N LEU A 32 -9.11 11.58 -12.46
CA LEU A 32 -9.88 11.02 -11.36
C LEU A 32 -9.67 9.49 -11.22
N ILE A 33 -9.47 8.77 -12.33
CA ILE A 33 -9.18 7.33 -12.30
C ILE A 33 -7.90 7.06 -11.53
N VAL A 34 -6.86 7.87 -11.76
CA VAL A 34 -5.59 7.74 -11.05
C VAL A 34 -5.80 7.93 -9.54
N SER A 35 -6.50 9.01 -9.15
CA SER A 35 -6.80 9.28 -7.74
C SER A 35 -7.62 8.15 -7.09
N LEU A 36 -8.66 7.65 -7.77
CA LEU A 36 -9.46 6.52 -7.27
C LEU A 36 -8.65 5.23 -7.20
N SER A 37 -7.75 5.00 -8.15
CA SER A 37 -6.85 3.84 -8.15
C SER A 37 -5.94 3.84 -6.92
N ASP A 38 -5.44 5.00 -6.52
CA ASP A 38 -4.59 5.12 -5.32
C ASP A 38 -5.40 4.89 -4.03
N ILE A 39 -6.63 5.43 -3.96
CA ILE A 39 -7.51 5.30 -2.80
C ILE A 39 -7.97 3.85 -2.61
N TYR A 40 -8.46 3.23 -3.68
CA TYR A 40 -9.05 1.90 -3.65
C TYR A 40 -8.07 0.78 -4.03
N ALA A 41 -6.79 1.08 -4.28
CA ALA A 41 -5.77 0.16 -4.81
C ALA A 41 -5.74 -1.22 -4.13
N TRP A 42 -6.11 -1.28 -2.87
CA TRP A 42 -6.07 -2.49 -2.07
C TRP A 42 -7.44 -3.13 -1.80
N THR A 43 -8.50 -2.41 -2.16
CA THR A 43 -9.88 -2.84 -1.93
C THR A 43 -10.50 -3.36 -3.21
N ILE A 44 -10.13 -2.78 -4.35
CA ILE A 44 -10.70 -3.06 -5.67
C ILE A 44 -9.59 -3.47 -6.64
N ASP A 45 -9.84 -4.53 -7.39
CA ASP A 45 -9.02 -4.86 -8.56
C ASP A 45 -9.62 -4.15 -9.79
N PHE A 46 -9.00 -3.03 -10.19
CA PHE A 46 -9.45 -2.23 -11.33
C PHE A 46 -9.39 -2.96 -12.67
N PHE A 47 -8.67 -4.09 -12.75
CA PHE A 47 -8.66 -4.96 -13.93
C PHE A 47 -9.81 -5.99 -13.93
N ALA A 48 -10.49 -6.15 -12.80
CA ALA A 48 -11.60 -7.09 -12.63
C ALA A 48 -12.98 -6.40 -12.56
N LEU A 49 -13.05 -5.13 -12.98
CA LEU A 49 -14.30 -4.37 -13.02
C LEU A 49 -15.32 -5.05 -13.95
N GLN A 50 -16.58 -5.04 -13.55
CA GLN A 50 -17.66 -5.71 -14.23
C GLN A 50 -18.68 -4.70 -14.78
N LYS A 51 -19.37 -5.09 -15.81
CA LYS A 51 -20.51 -4.32 -16.30
C LYS A 51 -21.56 -4.18 -15.20
N GLY A 52 -21.99 -2.95 -14.94
CA GLY A 52 -22.90 -2.61 -13.86
C GLY A 52 -22.22 -2.10 -12.60
N ASP A 53 -20.91 -2.21 -12.47
CA ASP A 53 -20.17 -1.52 -11.41
C ASP A 53 -20.36 -0.01 -11.55
N ARG A 54 -20.34 0.74 -10.43
CA ARG A 54 -20.71 2.15 -10.45
C ARG A 54 -19.86 2.95 -9.47
N PHE A 55 -19.36 4.09 -9.93
CA PHE A 55 -18.71 5.10 -9.11
C PHE A 55 -19.61 6.30 -8.89
N ARG A 56 -19.72 6.77 -7.65
CA ARG A 56 -20.27 8.07 -7.26
C ARG A 56 -19.23 8.80 -6.44
N VAL A 57 -18.79 9.97 -6.91
CA VAL A 57 -17.59 10.64 -6.37
C VAL A 57 -17.82 12.12 -6.23
N LEU A 58 -17.47 12.68 -5.05
CA LEU A 58 -17.33 14.12 -4.80
C LEU A 58 -15.84 14.45 -4.74
N TYR A 59 -15.40 15.37 -5.58
CA TYR A 59 -13.99 15.69 -5.73
C TYR A 59 -13.78 17.15 -6.15
N GLN A 60 -12.53 17.59 -6.10
CA GLN A 60 -12.12 18.90 -6.56
C GLN A 60 -11.20 18.76 -7.76
N GLU A 61 -11.48 19.55 -8.81
CA GLU A 61 -10.63 19.71 -9.97
C GLU A 61 -9.93 21.06 -9.93
N ARG A 62 -8.68 21.05 -10.39
CA ARG A 62 -7.92 22.26 -10.65
C ARG A 62 -7.90 22.51 -12.15
N LEU A 63 -8.32 23.70 -12.55
CA LEU A 63 -8.40 24.10 -13.94
C LEU A 63 -7.45 25.25 -14.24
N CYS A 64 -6.92 25.23 -15.46
CA CYS A 64 -6.15 26.33 -16.04
C CYS A 64 -6.71 26.60 -17.44
N ASP A 65 -7.19 27.81 -17.68
CA ASP A 65 -7.86 28.18 -18.95
C ASP A 65 -9.06 27.24 -19.31
N GLY A 66 -9.78 26.75 -18.32
CA GLY A 66 -10.92 25.83 -18.51
C GLY A 66 -10.54 24.38 -18.74
N GLU A 67 -9.26 24.04 -18.80
CA GLU A 67 -8.78 22.65 -18.90
C GLU A 67 -8.42 22.08 -17.53
N VAL A 68 -8.85 20.85 -17.26
CA VAL A 68 -8.52 20.14 -16.02
C VAL A 68 -7.05 19.72 -16.02
N ILE A 69 -6.28 20.27 -15.09
CA ILE A 69 -4.84 20.02 -14.95
C ILE A 69 -4.51 19.08 -13.77
N ALA A 70 -5.41 18.94 -12.80
CA ALA A 70 -5.26 18.05 -11.68
C ALA A 70 -6.61 17.70 -11.03
N VAL A 71 -6.66 16.57 -10.33
CA VAL A 71 -7.65 16.28 -9.30
C VAL A 71 -6.97 16.49 -7.96
N ASP A 72 -7.44 17.48 -7.19
CA ASP A 72 -6.79 17.88 -5.94
C ASP A 72 -7.21 17.00 -4.77
N THR A 73 -8.51 16.79 -4.62
CA THR A 73 -9.06 16.10 -3.45
C THR A 73 -10.26 15.27 -3.85
N VAL A 74 -10.27 14.01 -3.43
CA VAL A 74 -11.48 13.17 -3.45
C VAL A 74 -12.02 13.16 -2.03
N SER A 75 -13.13 13.87 -1.80
CA SER A 75 -13.69 14.07 -0.46
C SER A 75 -14.55 12.90 -0.03
N TYR A 76 -15.32 12.34 -0.95
CA TYR A 76 -16.21 11.21 -0.73
C TYR A 76 -16.34 10.40 -2.01
N ALA A 77 -16.36 9.09 -1.87
CA ALA A 77 -16.67 8.20 -2.98
C ALA A 77 -17.45 6.98 -2.50
N VAL A 78 -18.30 6.44 -3.36
CA VAL A 78 -18.90 5.12 -3.20
C VAL A 78 -18.64 4.33 -4.47
N PHE A 79 -18.01 3.20 -4.32
CA PHE A 79 -17.86 2.25 -5.40
C PHE A 79 -18.76 1.05 -5.17
N SER A 80 -19.66 0.80 -6.12
CA SER A 80 -20.52 -0.39 -6.13
C SER A 80 -19.88 -1.46 -7.02
N HIS A 81 -19.48 -2.58 -6.45
CA HIS A 81 -18.80 -3.69 -7.13
C HIS A 81 -19.31 -5.02 -6.63
N GLY A 82 -19.71 -5.90 -7.55
CA GLY A 82 -20.19 -7.24 -7.19
C GLY A 82 -21.39 -7.24 -6.23
N GLY A 83 -22.25 -6.20 -6.29
CA GLY A 83 -23.41 -6.05 -5.40
C GLY A 83 -23.08 -5.50 -4.00
N GLN A 84 -21.82 -5.11 -3.74
CA GLN A 84 -21.41 -4.46 -2.51
C GLN A 84 -21.12 -2.99 -2.73
N GLU A 85 -21.49 -2.14 -1.76
CA GLU A 85 -21.08 -0.75 -1.73
C GLU A 85 -19.86 -0.59 -0.83
N LEU A 86 -18.87 0.14 -1.34
CA LEU A 86 -17.59 0.41 -0.69
C LEU A 86 -17.46 1.93 -0.53
N PRO A 87 -18.10 2.51 0.49
CA PRO A 87 -18.00 3.94 0.74
C PRO A 87 -16.62 4.32 1.28
N MET A 88 -16.16 5.50 0.91
CA MET A 88 -14.95 6.13 1.37
C MET A 88 -15.21 7.60 1.69
N ILE A 89 -14.68 8.05 2.81
CA ILE A 89 -14.68 9.46 3.21
C ILE A 89 -13.24 9.93 3.48
N MET A 90 -12.93 11.13 3.03
CA MET A 90 -11.66 11.77 3.35
C MET A 90 -11.76 12.50 4.69
N PHE A 91 -10.87 12.16 5.60
CA PHE A 91 -10.71 12.86 6.86
C PHE A 91 -9.23 12.87 7.28
N ASP A 92 -8.64 14.06 7.28
CA ASP A 92 -7.25 14.26 7.70
C ASP A 92 -7.18 14.47 9.22
N GLN A 93 -6.65 13.48 9.95
CA GLN A 93 -6.41 13.56 11.39
C GLN A 93 -5.20 14.44 11.74
N LYS A 94 -4.51 15.01 10.72
CA LYS A 94 -3.30 15.85 10.86
C LYS A 94 -2.13 15.14 11.58
N ASP A 95 -2.14 13.81 11.54
CA ASP A 95 -1.03 12.97 12.04
C ASP A 95 -0.05 12.58 10.95
N GLY A 96 -0.32 13.01 9.70
CA GLY A 96 0.43 12.70 8.49
C GLY A 96 0.26 11.25 8.02
N GLY A 97 -0.73 10.53 8.55
CA GLY A 97 -1.09 9.16 8.19
C GLY A 97 -2.09 9.05 7.03
N ASN A 98 -2.95 8.05 7.10
CA ASN A 98 -4.02 7.86 6.12
C ASN A 98 -5.08 8.96 6.26
N ILE A 99 -5.64 9.38 5.13
CA ILE A 99 -6.71 10.38 5.09
C ILE A 99 -8.03 9.82 4.54
N TRP A 100 -8.06 8.56 4.09
CA TRP A 100 -9.26 7.92 3.54
C TRP A 100 -9.73 6.75 4.40
N TRP A 101 -11.00 6.76 4.76
CA TRP A 101 -11.61 5.86 5.73
C TRP A 101 -12.89 5.27 5.17
N ASN A 102 -13.18 4.01 5.51
CA ASN A 102 -14.48 3.42 5.23
C ASN A 102 -15.54 3.87 6.29
N GLU A 103 -16.77 3.44 6.12
CA GLU A 103 -17.89 3.74 7.04
C GLU A 103 -17.65 3.29 8.50
N LYS A 104 -16.76 2.33 8.72
CA LYS A 104 -16.40 1.80 10.05
C LYS A 104 -15.22 2.55 10.68
N GLY A 105 -14.69 3.58 10.00
CA GLY A 105 -13.47 4.27 10.42
C GLY A 105 -12.21 3.44 10.24
N GLU A 106 -12.23 2.42 9.38
CA GLU A 106 -11.04 1.65 9.02
C GLU A 106 -10.35 2.31 7.82
N SER A 107 -9.02 2.32 7.84
CA SER A 107 -8.22 2.87 6.74
C SER A 107 -8.50 2.15 5.43
N MET A 108 -8.76 2.90 4.35
CA MET A 108 -8.86 2.37 2.99
C MET A 108 -7.53 1.83 2.47
N ARG A 109 -6.41 2.27 3.04
CA ARG A 109 -5.13 1.61 2.80
C ARG A 109 -5.19 0.21 3.39
N LYS A 110 -4.81 -0.77 2.59
CA LYS A 110 -4.62 -2.13 3.12
C LYS A 110 -3.67 -2.06 4.31
N ALA A 111 -4.03 -2.70 5.42
CA ALA A 111 -3.22 -2.72 6.62
C ALA A 111 -1.76 -3.13 6.33
N PHE A 112 -1.58 -3.99 5.31
CA PHE A 112 -0.26 -4.49 4.93
C PHE A 112 -0.10 -4.68 3.41
N LEU A 113 1.07 -4.31 2.88
CA LEU A 113 1.51 -4.69 1.54
C LEU A 113 1.66 -6.21 1.44
N LYS A 114 1.42 -6.78 0.27
CA LYS A 114 1.64 -8.22 0.01
C LYS A 114 3.10 -8.64 0.18
N ALA A 115 4.03 -7.73 -0.08
CA ALA A 115 5.47 -7.97 0.02
C ALA A 115 6.21 -6.70 0.46
N PRO A 116 7.32 -6.83 1.19
CA PRO A 116 8.17 -5.70 1.60
C PRO A 116 9.09 -5.19 0.48
N LEU A 117 8.96 -5.72 -0.74
CA LEU A 117 9.81 -5.46 -1.90
C LEU A 117 8.94 -5.23 -3.13
N GLN A 118 9.30 -4.26 -3.98
CA GLN A 118 8.56 -3.99 -5.23
C GLN A 118 8.68 -5.13 -6.24
N TYR A 119 9.89 -5.69 -6.36
CA TYR A 119 10.17 -6.79 -7.28
C TYR A 119 10.86 -7.91 -6.51
N SER A 120 10.14 -8.99 -6.25
CA SER A 120 10.69 -10.13 -5.53
C SER A 120 9.97 -11.42 -5.92
N ARG A 121 10.69 -12.52 -5.73
CA ARG A 121 10.12 -13.86 -5.81
C ARG A 121 10.07 -14.45 -4.42
N VAL A 122 8.94 -15.03 -4.03
CA VAL A 122 8.88 -15.83 -2.81
C VAL A 122 9.71 -17.10 -3.05
N SER A 123 10.82 -17.24 -2.35
CA SER A 123 11.70 -18.40 -2.44
C SER A 123 11.32 -19.49 -1.44
N SER A 124 10.70 -19.12 -0.31
CA SER A 124 10.17 -20.05 0.67
C SER A 124 9.01 -19.43 1.45
N GLY A 125 7.90 -20.15 1.51
CA GLY A 125 6.72 -19.75 2.29
C GLY A 125 6.80 -20.16 3.76
N PHE A 126 5.80 -19.72 4.53
CA PHE A 126 5.57 -20.16 5.89
C PHE A 126 5.27 -21.67 5.94
N SER A 127 5.83 -22.37 6.93
CA SER A 127 5.58 -23.81 7.13
C SER A 127 5.85 -24.22 8.58
N TYR A 128 4.96 -25.00 9.18
CA TYR A 128 5.20 -25.59 10.49
C TYR A 128 6.24 -26.71 10.47
N ALA A 129 6.45 -27.36 9.31
CA ALA A 129 7.32 -28.51 9.16
C ALA A 129 8.02 -28.47 7.80
N ARG A 130 9.13 -27.70 7.70
CA ARG A 130 9.97 -27.65 6.50
C ARG A 130 11.26 -28.43 6.71
N ARG A 131 11.65 -29.22 5.71
CA ARG A 131 12.98 -29.81 5.70
C ARG A 131 14.01 -28.72 5.39
N HIS A 132 14.90 -28.46 6.35
CA HIS A 132 15.91 -27.41 6.19
C HIS A 132 16.88 -27.79 5.05
N PRO A 133 17.15 -26.90 4.07
CA PRO A 133 17.91 -27.25 2.87
C PRO A 133 19.34 -27.71 3.16
N VAL A 134 19.95 -27.18 4.22
CA VAL A 134 21.33 -27.50 4.61
C VAL A 134 21.39 -28.64 5.62
N THR A 135 20.65 -28.52 6.74
CA THR A 135 20.74 -29.49 7.85
C THR A 135 19.86 -30.73 7.65
N ARG A 136 18.95 -30.69 6.67
CA ARG A 136 17.93 -31.69 6.36
C ARG A 136 16.98 -32.05 7.53
N LYS A 137 17.12 -31.39 8.66
CA LYS A 137 16.21 -31.54 9.81
C LYS A 137 14.87 -30.89 9.50
N VAL A 138 13.78 -31.51 9.96
CA VAL A 138 12.45 -30.89 9.90
C VAL A 138 12.36 -29.86 10.99
N GLN A 139 12.07 -28.61 10.62
CA GLN A 139 11.91 -27.50 11.55
C GLN A 139 10.91 -26.49 10.99
N PRO A 140 10.22 -25.73 11.84
CA PRO A 140 9.31 -24.71 11.36
C PRO A 140 10.06 -23.58 10.64
N HIS A 141 9.42 -23.03 9.61
CA HIS A 141 9.79 -21.78 8.97
C HIS A 141 8.70 -20.75 9.25
N THR A 142 8.93 -19.92 10.25
CA THR A 142 7.93 -18.97 10.79
C THR A 142 7.89 -17.64 10.06
N GLY A 143 8.40 -17.59 8.84
CA GLY A 143 8.43 -16.40 8.00
C GLY A 143 8.20 -16.73 6.53
N VAL A 144 8.34 -15.69 5.70
CA VAL A 144 8.36 -15.80 4.23
C VAL A 144 9.70 -15.28 3.75
N ASP A 145 10.40 -16.09 2.96
CA ASP A 145 11.67 -15.69 2.35
C ASP A 145 11.42 -15.11 0.97
N TYR A 146 11.89 -13.88 0.78
CA TYR A 146 11.85 -13.17 -0.50
C TYR A 146 13.25 -13.13 -1.11
N ALA A 147 13.40 -13.62 -2.34
CA ALA A 147 14.64 -13.53 -3.09
C ALA A 147 14.65 -12.27 -3.97
N ALA A 148 15.67 -11.43 -3.77
CA ALA A 148 15.94 -10.24 -4.56
C ALA A 148 17.45 -9.93 -4.54
N PRO A 149 18.00 -9.15 -5.48
CA PRO A 149 19.39 -8.74 -5.48
C PRO A 149 19.78 -8.03 -4.17
N LYS A 150 20.99 -8.31 -3.67
CA LYS A 150 21.55 -7.62 -2.48
C LYS A 150 21.53 -6.10 -2.70
N GLY A 151 21.04 -5.37 -1.72
CA GLY A 151 20.92 -3.91 -1.78
C GLY A 151 19.58 -3.40 -2.32
N THR A 152 18.67 -4.28 -2.76
CA THR A 152 17.29 -3.89 -3.09
C THR A 152 16.62 -3.26 -1.86
N PRO A 153 15.93 -2.13 -2.01
CA PRO A 153 15.22 -1.50 -0.89
C PRO A 153 14.17 -2.43 -0.28
N VAL A 154 14.18 -2.53 1.05
CA VAL A 154 13.15 -3.23 1.84
C VAL A 154 12.27 -2.19 2.51
N MET A 155 10.98 -2.28 2.28
CA MET A 155 9.97 -1.34 2.78
C MET A 155 9.17 -1.96 3.93
N THR A 156 8.70 -1.13 4.85
CA THR A 156 7.68 -1.59 5.80
C THR A 156 6.39 -1.90 5.07
N ILE A 157 5.78 -3.05 5.41
CA ILE A 157 4.52 -3.48 4.78
C ILE A 157 3.29 -2.74 5.34
N GLY A 158 3.43 -1.98 6.41
CA GLY A 158 2.33 -1.22 7.02
C GLY A 158 2.85 -0.02 7.82
N ASP A 159 1.96 0.91 8.12
CA ASP A 159 2.23 1.99 9.07
C ASP A 159 2.56 1.40 10.44
N GLY A 160 3.44 2.04 11.20
CA GLY A 160 3.77 1.53 12.53
C GLY A 160 4.87 2.30 13.26
N VAL A 161 5.28 1.74 14.39
CA VAL A 161 6.38 2.25 15.20
C VAL A 161 7.51 1.23 15.21
N VAL A 162 8.69 1.65 14.86
CA VAL A 162 9.91 0.82 14.95
C VAL A 162 10.18 0.49 16.42
N THR A 163 10.18 -0.78 16.75
CA THR A 163 10.44 -1.26 18.13
C THR A 163 11.88 -1.68 18.34
N SER A 164 12.56 -2.09 17.26
CA SER A 164 13.96 -2.54 17.33
C SER A 164 14.68 -2.34 16.00
N VAL A 165 15.93 -1.89 16.07
CA VAL A 165 16.89 -1.84 14.96
C VAL A 165 18.22 -2.33 15.50
N LYS A 166 18.54 -3.62 15.31
CA LYS A 166 19.77 -4.22 15.86
C LYS A 166 20.13 -5.52 15.16
N TYR A 167 21.36 -5.99 15.39
CA TYR A 167 21.78 -7.33 15.00
C TYR A 167 21.22 -8.38 15.97
N GLU A 168 20.50 -9.37 15.47
CA GLU A 168 19.82 -10.41 16.27
C GLU A 168 20.37 -11.83 15.96
N GLY A 169 21.67 -12.04 16.10
CA GLY A 169 22.31 -13.35 15.95
C GLY A 169 21.92 -14.05 14.64
N ALA A 170 21.13 -15.14 14.73
CA ALA A 170 20.68 -15.88 13.55
C ALA A 170 19.86 -15.02 12.57
N GLY A 171 19.10 -14.04 13.04
CA GLY A 171 18.32 -13.11 12.20
C GLY A 171 19.17 -12.06 11.49
N GLY A 172 20.43 -11.90 11.85
CA GLY A 172 21.31 -10.87 11.30
C GLY A 172 20.83 -9.46 11.63
N ASN A 173 21.07 -8.51 10.74
CA ASN A 173 20.53 -7.17 10.86
C ASN A 173 19.00 -7.22 10.75
N THR A 174 18.33 -6.84 11.83
CA THR A 174 16.88 -6.99 11.99
C THR A 174 16.22 -5.65 12.30
N VAL A 175 15.08 -5.38 11.66
CA VAL A 175 14.15 -4.29 12.00
C VAL A 175 12.85 -4.92 12.46
N ARG A 176 12.30 -4.43 13.59
CA ARG A 176 10.96 -4.84 14.06
C ARG A 176 10.05 -3.62 14.12
N ILE A 177 8.82 -3.79 13.63
CA ILE A 177 7.83 -2.72 13.56
C ILE A 177 6.52 -3.24 14.16
N ARG A 178 6.01 -2.52 15.15
CA ARG A 178 4.68 -2.73 15.70
C ARG A 178 3.69 -1.85 14.95
N HIS A 179 2.72 -2.49 14.31
CA HIS A 179 1.68 -1.83 13.52
C HIS A 179 0.47 -1.46 14.39
N ASN A 180 0.08 -2.36 15.28
CA ASN A 180 -1.01 -2.14 16.25
C ASN A 180 -0.83 -3.07 17.47
N SER A 181 -1.89 -3.25 18.26
CA SER A 181 -1.87 -4.14 19.44
C SER A 181 -1.73 -5.62 19.10
N VAL A 182 -2.04 -6.03 17.85
CA VAL A 182 -2.07 -7.43 17.43
C VAL A 182 -0.86 -7.76 16.53
N TYR A 183 -0.48 -6.85 15.62
CA TYR A 183 0.48 -7.15 14.56
C TYR A 183 1.83 -6.47 14.77
N THR A 184 2.86 -7.27 14.70
CA THR A 184 4.26 -6.85 14.63
C THR A 184 4.95 -7.59 13.50
N THR A 185 5.73 -6.88 12.68
CA THR A 185 6.55 -7.49 11.64
C THR A 185 8.03 -7.44 11.97
N ALA A 186 8.77 -8.41 11.44
CA ALA A 186 10.23 -8.46 11.54
C ALA A 186 10.83 -8.63 10.14
N TYR A 187 11.84 -7.83 9.84
CA TYR A 187 12.60 -7.84 8.59
C TYR A 187 14.04 -8.23 8.92
N LEU A 188 14.41 -9.43 8.48
CA LEU A 188 15.65 -10.09 8.86
C LEU A 188 16.68 -10.08 7.73
N HIS A 189 17.91 -10.46 8.08
CA HIS A 189 19.02 -10.68 7.14
C HIS A 189 19.41 -9.45 6.31
N LEU A 190 19.05 -8.23 6.75
CA LEU A 190 19.33 -6.99 6.02
C LEU A 190 20.84 -6.77 5.87
N SER A 191 21.26 -6.21 4.71
CA SER A 191 22.65 -5.80 4.53
C SER A 191 22.99 -4.54 5.32
N LYS A 192 22.03 -3.61 5.40
CA LYS A 192 22.12 -2.36 6.19
C LYS A 192 20.72 -1.84 6.49
N TYR A 193 20.63 -1.00 7.50
CA TYR A 193 19.41 -0.25 7.83
C TYR A 193 19.27 1.00 6.95
N ALA A 194 18.06 1.55 6.85
CA ALA A 194 17.86 2.87 6.27
C ALA A 194 18.57 3.94 7.12
N LYS A 195 19.07 4.98 6.47
CA LYS A 195 19.82 6.05 7.17
C LYS A 195 18.93 6.74 8.21
N GLY A 196 19.40 6.80 9.43
CA GLY A 196 18.71 7.47 10.54
C GLY A 196 17.56 6.67 11.17
N LEU A 197 17.26 5.45 10.70
CA LEU A 197 16.23 4.61 11.29
C LEU A 197 16.59 4.22 12.72
N LYS A 198 15.67 4.45 13.66
CA LYS A 198 15.87 4.16 15.09
C LYS A 198 14.59 3.67 15.77
N ALA A 199 14.73 2.96 16.87
CA ALA A 199 13.60 2.57 17.69
C ALA A 199 12.82 3.80 18.19
N GLY A 200 11.51 3.69 18.28
CA GLY A 200 10.58 4.76 18.62
C GLY A 200 10.13 5.61 17.42
N GLN A 201 10.78 5.48 16.26
CA GLN A 201 10.40 6.22 15.06
C GLN A 201 9.09 5.67 14.47
N ARG A 202 8.19 6.58 14.04
CA ARG A 202 7.04 6.23 13.21
C ARG A 202 7.51 6.05 11.77
N VAL A 203 6.98 5.04 11.11
CA VAL A 203 7.22 4.75 9.69
C VAL A 203 5.88 4.54 8.99
N ARG A 204 5.83 4.89 7.71
CA ARG A 204 4.63 4.76 6.87
C ARG A 204 4.75 3.54 5.97
N GLN A 205 3.63 2.93 5.63
CA GLN A 205 3.57 1.86 4.63
C GLN A 205 4.33 2.25 3.36
N GLY A 206 5.21 1.36 2.90
CA GLY A 206 6.07 1.63 1.74
C GLY A 206 7.35 2.41 2.05
N GLU A 207 7.57 2.89 3.28
CA GLU A 207 8.81 3.56 3.66
C GLU A 207 9.98 2.59 3.70
N VAL A 208 11.12 2.98 3.14
CA VAL A 208 12.33 2.14 3.12
C VAL A 208 12.94 2.08 4.52
N ILE A 209 13.07 0.87 5.05
CA ILE A 209 13.58 0.58 6.40
C ILE A 209 14.95 -0.10 6.40
N GLY A 210 15.38 -0.61 5.24
CA GLY A 210 16.66 -1.29 5.09
C GLY A 210 16.85 -1.80 3.66
N TYR A 211 17.80 -2.68 3.50
CA TYR A 211 18.18 -3.20 2.18
C TYR A 211 18.44 -4.70 2.25
N VAL A 212 18.05 -5.42 1.20
CA VAL A 212 18.26 -6.87 1.07
C VAL A 212 19.71 -7.25 1.31
N GLY A 213 19.91 -8.29 2.09
CA GLY A 213 21.22 -8.83 2.44
C GLY A 213 21.16 -10.32 2.75
N SER A 214 22.22 -10.79 3.38
CA SER A 214 22.40 -12.18 3.82
C SER A 214 23.17 -12.23 5.16
N THR A 215 22.89 -11.28 6.06
CA THR A 215 23.52 -11.25 7.38
C THR A 215 22.91 -12.27 8.32
N GLY A 216 23.64 -12.72 9.33
CA GLY A 216 23.19 -13.78 10.22
C GLY A 216 23.20 -15.17 9.57
N ARG A 217 22.18 -15.98 9.85
CA ARG A 217 22.07 -17.36 9.35
C ARG A 217 21.18 -17.41 8.10
N SER A 218 21.71 -16.96 6.98
CA SER A 218 21.06 -16.95 5.67
C SER A 218 21.93 -17.60 4.62
N THR A 219 21.34 -18.17 3.61
CA THR A 219 22.03 -18.76 2.45
C THR A 219 21.98 -17.87 1.21
N GLY A 220 21.50 -16.63 1.31
CA GLY A 220 21.36 -15.67 0.24
C GLY A 220 19.93 -15.50 -0.20
#